data_da2db7e39a5879cc55bff4aee65eeddd
#
_entry.id   da2db7e39a5879cc55bff4aee65eeddd
#
_cell.length_a   1.000
_cell.length_b   1.000
_cell.length_c   1.000
_cell.angle_alpha   90.00
_cell.angle_beta   90.00
_cell.angle_gamma   90.00
#
_symmetry.space_group_name_H-M   'P 1'
#
loop_
_entity.id
_entity.type
_entity.pdbx_description
1 polymer ?
#
loop_
_entity_poly.entity_id
_entity_poly.type
_entity_poly.pdbx_seq_one_letter_code
_entity_poly.pdbx_strand_id
1 'polypeptide(L)'
;VEADGLPPARTPPIRVAAETLERKLLFGDPHCMTGLCVGEYPAGLDARGIVDYVHIYARDAAAVDFGACTSLGYRMGDAEWRAVLGGARDFTEPGRYVALPAYEWFGMRERQDGNKNVYFLEDENAPKFDSRDPESDMPEKLWAKLGGMEGRALTIPHHSTSAIIGTRWEYHDPRYQRLVEIYSIWGNSESEGCERPLVNPAEYREQSVAAALEKGYRLGFIAGSDSHTSQPGYSNRLRLKNGWHGGYACVWAERFDREGIFRALWERRCYATTGARIILEFELAGSQMGAEISLPSAAERELVVRAEGTAEISEVSVLKNGSAAHLFRGGGESFEGRWLDGASSGRDTDYYYVRVRQADGEMAWSSPIWVDVE
;
A
#
# COMPACT_ATOMS: atom_id res chain seq x y z
N VAL A 1 17.98 -17.63 15.05
CA VAL A 1 19.21 -18.22 14.56
C VAL A 1 20.36 -17.51 15.28
N GLU A 2 21.20 -18.28 15.93
CA GLU A 2 22.39 -17.79 16.62
C GLU A 2 23.63 -18.22 15.83
N ALA A 3 24.59 -17.36 15.67
CA ALA A 3 25.89 -17.63 15.11
C ALA A 3 26.96 -16.95 15.97
N ASP A 4 28.07 -17.64 16.21
CA ASP A 4 29.13 -17.15 17.07
C ASP A 4 29.65 -15.78 16.62
N GLY A 5 29.61 -14.79 17.54
CA GLY A 5 30.08 -13.43 17.30
C GLY A 5 29.10 -12.50 16.54
N LEU A 6 27.90 -12.96 16.20
CA LEU A 6 26.86 -12.14 15.60
C LEU A 6 25.69 -11.95 16.59
N PRO A 7 25.00 -10.80 16.53
CA PRO A 7 23.79 -10.63 17.32
C PRO A 7 22.72 -11.65 16.88
N PRO A 8 21.84 -12.12 17.80
CA PRO A 8 20.77 -13.04 17.47
C PRO A 8 19.89 -12.46 16.36
N ALA A 9 19.63 -13.24 15.32
CA ALA A 9 18.68 -12.88 14.29
C ALA A 9 17.34 -13.59 14.57
N ARG A 10 16.23 -12.86 14.46
CA ARG A 10 14.88 -13.38 14.58
C ARG A 10 14.23 -13.43 13.20
N THR A 11 13.43 -14.43 12.95
CA THR A 11 12.53 -14.44 11.79
C THR A 11 11.35 -13.51 12.05
N PRO A 12 10.73 -12.93 11.02
CA PRO A 12 9.39 -12.37 11.16
C PRO A 12 8.42 -13.39 11.75
N PRO A 13 7.29 -12.96 12.34
CA PRO A 13 6.28 -13.87 12.85
C PRO A 13 5.79 -14.80 11.74
N ILE A 14 5.63 -16.08 12.07
CA ILE A 14 5.14 -17.12 11.17
C ILE A 14 3.89 -17.71 11.80
N ARG A 15 2.76 -17.60 11.09
CA ARG A 15 1.52 -18.24 11.53
C ARG A 15 1.53 -19.71 11.14
N VAL A 16 1.38 -20.59 12.12
CA VAL A 16 1.21 -22.02 11.91
C VAL A 16 -0.26 -22.37 12.15
N ALA A 17 -0.93 -22.90 11.15
CA ALA A 17 -2.31 -23.36 11.23
C ALA A 17 -2.39 -24.87 11.04
N ALA A 18 -3.30 -25.53 11.77
CA ALA A 18 -3.55 -26.96 11.64
C ALA A 18 -4.25 -27.32 10.31
N GLU A 19 -4.96 -26.37 9.73
CA GLU A 19 -5.69 -26.50 8.48
C GLU A 19 -5.21 -25.47 7.46
N THR A 20 -5.47 -25.72 6.18
CA THR A 20 -5.17 -24.76 5.12
C THR A 20 -6.01 -23.49 5.34
N LEU A 21 -5.35 -22.35 5.48
CA LEU A 21 -6.04 -21.06 5.59
C LEU A 21 -6.79 -20.76 4.29
N GLU A 22 -8.01 -20.25 4.41
CA GLU A 22 -8.79 -19.77 3.27
C GLU A 22 -8.08 -18.63 2.52
N ARG A 23 -7.31 -17.82 3.25
CA ARG A 23 -6.52 -16.72 2.71
C ARG A 23 -5.09 -16.78 3.20
N LYS A 24 -4.19 -16.40 2.31
CA LYS A 24 -2.76 -16.28 2.57
C LYS A 24 -2.42 -14.82 2.79
N LEU A 25 -1.61 -14.55 3.80
CA LEU A 25 -1.00 -13.24 3.97
C LEU A 25 0.26 -13.16 3.10
N LEU A 26 0.31 -12.17 2.23
CA LEU A 26 1.43 -11.92 1.33
C LEU A 26 1.96 -10.50 1.53
N PHE A 27 3.29 -10.36 1.61
CA PHE A 27 3.99 -9.09 1.76
C PHE A 27 4.62 -8.67 0.44
N GLY A 28 4.36 -7.46 -0.02
CA GLY A 28 4.90 -6.96 -1.27
C GLY A 28 5.44 -5.55 -1.18
N ASP A 29 6.31 -5.23 -2.12
CA ASP A 29 6.71 -3.86 -2.41
C ASP A 29 6.26 -3.48 -3.82
N PRO A 30 5.06 -2.89 -3.95
CA PRO A 30 4.51 -2.54 -5.25
C PRO A 30 5.07 -1.23 -5.81
N HIS A 31 5.89 -0.49 -5.07
CA HIS A 31 6.39 0.82 -5.46
C HIS A 31 7.92 0.88 -5.40
N CYS A 32 8.56 0.72 -6.55
CA CYS A 32 10.01 0.82 -6.68
C CYS A 32 10.40 1.54 -7.96
N MET A 33 11.06 2.68 -7.80
CA MET A 33 11.69 3.42 -8.90
C MET A 33 12.93 2.68 -9.38
N THR A 34 13.11 2.63 -10.69
CA THR A 34 14.19 1.83 -11.28
C THR A 34 15.11 2.65 -12.16
N GLY A 35 16.24 2.08 -12.55
CA GLY A 35 17.18 2.68 -13.47
C GLY A 35 16.63 2.96 -14.86
N LEU A 36 15.42 2.51 -15.19
CA LEU A 36 14.73 2.89 -16.43
C LEU A 36 14.39 4.39 -16.50
N CYS A 37 14.36 5.07 -15.36
CA CYS A 37 14.01 6.49 -15.33
C CYS A 37 14.94 7.33 -14.43
N VAL A 38 14.91 7.15 -13.13
CA VAL A 38 15.65 7.96 -12.14
C VAL A 38 16.37 7.13 -11.07
N GLY A 39 16.06 5.84 -10.99
CA GLY A 39 16.66 4.93 -10.03
C GLY A 39 18.11 4.57 -10.35
N GLU A 40 18.83 4.11 -9.34
CA GLU A 40 20.16 3.53 -9.49
C GLU A 40 20.04 2.05 -9.87
N TYR A 41 21.05 1.56 -10.58
CA TYR A 41 21.14 0.17 -11.01
C TYR A 41 22.61 -0.19 -11.26
N PRO A 42 22.96 -1.48 -11.30
CA PRO A 42 24.29 -1.91 -11.69
C PRO A 42 24.64 -1.47 -13.11
N ALA A 43 25.87 -0.99 -13.30
CA ALA A 43 26.32 -0.50 -14.59
C ALA A 43 26.31 -1.58 -15.68
N GLY A 44 25.98 -1.19 -16.91
CA GLY A 44 26.07 -2.06 -18.08
C GLY A 44 24.83 -2.92 -18.36
N LEU A 45 23.73 -2.73 -17.59
CA LEU A 45 22.45 -3.38 -17.88
C LEU A 45 21.66 -2.59 -18.94
N ASP A 46 21.03 -3.30 -19.85
CA ASP A 46 19.98 -2.75 -20.70
C ASP A 46 18.63 -2.70 -19.98
N ALA A 47 17.60 -2.22 -20.64
CA ALA A 47 16.27 -2.08 -20.04
C ALA A 47 15.73 -3.40 -19.47
N ARG A 48 15.94 -4.52 -20.16
CA ARG A 48 15.51 -5.83 -19.69
C ARG A 48 16.33 -6.29 -18.48
N GLY A 49 17.64 -6.13 -18.51
CA GLY A 49 18.54 -6.46 -17.41
C GLY A 49 18.23 -5.67 -16.12
N ILE A 50 17.80 -4.39 -16.26
CA ILE A 50 17.34 -3.58 -15.12
C ILE A 50 16.07 -4.18 -14.51
N VAL A 51 15.09 -4.54 -15.32
CA VAL A 51 13.83 -5.16 -14.85
C VAL A 51 14.10 -6.52 -14.19
N ASP A 52 14.94 -7.34 -14.81
CA ASP A 52 15.34 -8.64 -14.25
C ASP A 52 16.02 -8.46 -12.89
N TYR A 53 16.92 -7.49 -12.75
CA TYR A 53 17.59 -7.17 -11.49
C TYR A 53 16.58 -6.81 -10.39
N VAL A 54 15.59 -5.98 -10.70
CA VAL A 54 14.54 -5.58 -9.73
C VAL A 54 13.78 -6.80 -9.22
N HIS A 55 13.32 -7.67 -10.12
CA HIS A 55 12.52 -8.83 -9.72
C HIS A 55 13.34 -9.93 -9.04
N ILE A 56 14.60 -10.14 -9.44
CA ILE A 56 15.53 -11.02 -8.75
C ILE A 56 15.77 -10.51 -7.32
N TYR A 57 16.04 -9.21 -7.17
CA TYR A 57 16.26 -8.62 -5.85
C TYR A 57 15.02 -8.74 -4.96
N ALA A 58 13.84 -8.41 -5.48
CA ALA A 58 12.57 -8.51 -4.75
C ALA A 58 12.33 -9.94 -4.23
N ARG A 59 12.46 -10.93 -5.13
CA ARG A 59 12.17 -12.33 -4.83
C ARG A 59 13.26 -12.98 -3.94
N ASP A 60 14.53 -12.79 -4.28
CA ASP A 60 15.61 -13.61 -3.73
C ASP A 60 16.41 -12.90 -2.61
N ALA A 61 16.43 -11.56 -2.57
CA ALA A 61 17.13 -10.78 -1.55
C ALA A 61 16.16 -10.16 -0.53
N ALA A 62 15.16 -9.42 -0.97
CA ALA A 62 14.15 -8.84 -0.09
C ALA A 62 13.12 -9.87 0.39
N ALA A 63 13.01 -11.01 -0.31
CA ALA A 63 12.09 -12.10 -0.02
C ALA A 63 10.63 -11.61 0.13
N VAL A 64 10.21 -10.68 -0.75
CA VAL A 64 8.82 -10.25 -0.83
C VAL A 64 8.04 -11.19 -1.75
N ASP A 65 6.74 -11.33 -1.50
CA ASP A 65 5.87 -12.23 -2.24
C ASP A 65 5.42 -11.62 -3.58
N PHE A 66 5.37 -10.28 -3.66
CA PHE A 66 5.05 -9.58 -4.90
C PHE A 66 5.72 -8.21 -4.98
N GLY A 67 5.86 -7.70 -6.21
CA GLY A 67 6.47 -6.40 -6.43
C GLY A 67 6.18 -5.85 -7.82
N ALA A 68 6.58 -4.60 -8.06
CA ALA A 68 6.43 -3.93 -9.34
C ALA A 68 7.61 -3.00 -9.66
N CYS A 69 7.86 -2.79 -10.94
CA CYS A 69 8.67 -1.69 -11.46
C CYS A 69 7.74 -0.50 -11.73
N THR A 70 7.83 0.56 -10.94
CA THR A 70 6.97 1.76 -11.08
C THR A 70 7.74 2.97 -11.60
N SER A 71 8.57 2.74 -12.60
CA SER A 71 9.28 3.84 -13.25
C SER A 71 8.35 4.86 -13.87
N LEU A 72 8.80 6.12 -13.93
CA LEU A 72 8.05 7.24 -14.48
C LEU A 72 7.62 6.97 -15.93
N GLY A 73 6.32 6.87 -16.15
CA GLY A 73 5.75 6.50 -17.46
C GLY A 73 6.20 7.44 -18.59
N TYR A 74 6.33 8.73 -18.32
CA TYR A 74 6.76 9.73 -19.29
C TYR A 74 8.26 9.66 -19.66
N ARG A 75 9.06 8.91 -18.86
CA ARG A 75 10.48 8.69 -19.14
C ARG A 75 10.77 7.36 -19.83
N MET A 76 9.82 6.47 -19.82
CA MET A 76 9.93 5.17 -20.50
C MET A 76 9.39 5.25 -21.92
N GLY A 77 10.20 4.84 -22.89
CA GLY A 77 9.75 4.55 -24.24
C GLY A 77 9.07 3.18 -24.36
N ASP A 78 8.73 2.80 -25.59
CA ASP A 78 8.05 1.53 -25.86
C ASP A 78 8.92 0.31 -25.55
N ALA A 79 10.25 0.43 -25.72
CA ALA A 79 11.18 -0.66 -25.41
C ALA A 79 11.24 -0.96 -23.92
N GLU A 80 11.36 0.09 -23.10
CA GLU A 80 11.38 -0.01 -21.65
C GLU A 80 10.04 -0.54 -21.12
N TRP A 81 8.91 -0.06 -21.67
CA TRP A 81 7.60 -0.57 -21.29
C TRP A 81 7.42 -2.04 -21.63
N ARG A 82 7.84 -2.46 -22.83
CA ARG A 82 7.85 -3.89 -23.18
C ARG A 82 8.75 -4.72 -22.25
N ALA A 83 9.88 -4.17 -21.78
CA ALA A 83 10.73 -4.84 -20.82
C ALA A 83 9.99 -5.04 -19.47
N VAL A 84 9.27 -4.02 -18.98
CA VAL A 84 8.45 -4.11 -17.74
C VAL A 84 7.37 -5.18 -17.89
N LEU A 85 6.61 -5.18 -18.99
CA LEU A 85 5.57 -6.20 -19.23
C LEU A 85 6.16 -7.61 -19.36
N GLY A 86 7.28 -7.74 -20.06
CA GLY A 86 8.02 -9.00 -20.18
C GLY A 86 8.51 -9.51 -18.83
N GLY A 87 9.07 -8.63 -18.00
CA GLY A 87 9.47 -8.98 -16.62
C GLY A 87 8.30 -9.41 -15.77
N ALA A 88 7.18 -8.67 -15.82
CA ALA A 88 5.97 -9.03 -15.08
C ALA A 88 5.46 -10.44 -15.45
N ARG A 89 5.55 -10.82 -16.74
CA ARG A 89 5.19 -12.15 -17.20
C ARG A 89 6.18 -13.22 -16.72
N ASP A 90 7.47 -13.00 -17.01
CA ASP A 90 8.51 -14.03 -16.89
C ASP A 90 8.91 -14.31 -15.45
N PHE A 91 8.75 -13.33 -14.52
CA PHE A 91 9.02 -13.48 -13.09
C PHE A 91 7.80 -13.89 -12.28
N THR A 92 6.58 -13.86 -12.82
CA THR A 92 5.42 -14.37 -12.10
C THR A 92 5.47 -15.89 -12.02
N GLU A 93 5.70 -16.41 -10.82
CA GLU A 93 5.70 -17.82 -10.46
C GLU A 93 4.68 -18.02 -9.33
N PRO A 94 3.45 -18.49 -9.65
CA PRO A 94 2.41 -18.69 -8.65
C PRO A 94 2.88 -19.55 -7.47
N GLY A 95 2.57 -19.09 -6.26
CA GLY A 95 3.01 -19.75 -5.03
C GLY A 95 4.41 -19.36 -4.56
N ARG A 96 5.15 -18.56 -5.31
CA ARG A 96 6.51 -18.13 -4.94
C ARG A 96 6.72 -16.62 -5.03
N TYR A 97 6.41 -16.00 -6.17
CA TYR A 97 6.57 -14.56 -6.40
C TYR A 97 5.65 -14.09 -7.52
N VAL A 98 5.11 -12.89 -7.37
CA VAL A 98 4.25 -12.26 -8.40
C VAL A 98 4.78 -10.88 -8.77
N ALA A 99 5.08 -10.70 -10.05
CA ALA A 99 5.42 -9.40 -10.61
C ALA A 99 4.15 -8.74 -11.19
N LEU A 100 3.85 -7.50 -10.76
CA LEU A 100 2.72 -6.73 -11.26
C LEU A 100 3.18 -5.81 -12.39
N PRO A 101 2.49 -5.78 -13.53
CA PRO A 101 2.71 -4.77 -14.57
C PRO A 101 2.32 -3.40 -14.03
N ALA A 102 3.24 -2.44 -14.00
CA ALA A 102 2.97 -1.13 -13.44
C ALA A 102 3.89 -0.03 -13.98
N TYR A 103 3.45 1.19 -13.86
CA TYR A 103 4.27 2.39 -14.05
C TYR A 103 3.75 3.53 -13.17
N GLU A 104 4.58 4.53 -12.94
CA GLU A 104 4.14 5.75 -12.28
C GLU A 104 3.66 6.79 -13.31
N TRP A 105 2.38 7.18 -13.20
CA TRP A 105 1.85 8.36 -13.84
C TRP A 105 2.13 9.57 -12.97
N PHE A 106 2.97 10.48 -13.44
CA PHE A 106 3.43 11.64 -12.71
C PHE A 106 2.60 12.86 -13.09
N GLY A 107 1.72 13.33 -12.21
CA GLY A 107 0.87 14.49 -12.44
C GLY A 107 1.68 15.77 -12.53
N MET A 108 1.95 16.23 -13.76
CA MET A 108 2.87 17.36 -14.00
C MET A 108 2.20 18.73 -13.99
N ARG A 109 0.90 18.78 -14.25
CA ARG A 109 0.17 20.04 -14.35
C ARG A 109 0.06 20.70 -12.97
N GLU A 110 0.59 21.92 -12.85
CA GLU A 110 0.61 22.68 -11.60
C GLU A 110 1.22 21.92 -10.38
N ARG A 111 1.85 20.77 -10.62
CA ARG A 111 2.46 19.91 -9.59
C ARG A 111 1.53 19.48 -8.45
N GLN A 112 0.22 19.43 -8.69
CA GLN A 112 -0.77 19.13 -7.65
C GLN A 112 -1.84 18.10 -8.05
N ASP A 113 -1.71 17.47 -9.24
CA ASP A 113 -2.65 16.43 -9.65
C ASP A 113 -2.35 15.08 -8.95
N GLY A 114 -1.28 15.03 -8.18
CA GLY A 114 -0.79 13.87 -7.45
C GLY A 114 -0.17 12.81 -8.35
N ASN A 115 0.86 12.17 -7.86
CA ASN A 115 1.41 11.00 -8.54
C ASN A 115 0.54 9.77 -8.27
N LYS A 116 0.45 8.89 -9.25
CA LYS A 116 -0.30 7.64 -9.13
C LYS A 116 0.47 6.50 -9.76
N ASN A 117 0.66 5.43 -9.01
CA ASN A 117 1.10 4.18 -9.63
C ASN A 117 -0.09 3.53 -10.32
N VAL A 118 0.07 3.18 -11.59
CA VAL A 118 -0.94 2.50 -12.41
C VAL A 118 -0.55 1.05 -12.53
N TYR A 119 -1.41 0.16 -12.04
CA TYR A 119 -1.20 -1.30 -12.05
C TYR A 119 -2.20 -1.97 -12.96
N PHE A 120 -1.78 -3.06 -13.58
CA PHE A 120 -2.64 -3.88 -14.43
C PHE A 120 -2.68 -5.33 -13.96
N LEU A 121 -3.83 -5.96 -14.12
CA LEU A 121 -3.98 -7.38 -13.89
C LEU A 121 -3.24 -8.19 -14.96
N GLU A 122 -3.37 -7.81 -16.23
CA GLU A 122 -2.72 -8.48 -17.33
C GLU A 122 -1.46 -7.72 -17.79
N ASP A 123 -0.46 -8.47 -18.21
CA ASP A 123 0.75 -7.96 -18.85
C ASP A 123 0.63 -7.86 -20.39
N GLU A 124 -0.32 -8.58 -20.96
CA GLU A 124 -0.52 -8.58 -22.41
C GLU A 124 -1.26 -7.30 -22.84
N ASN A 125 -0.58 -6.50 -23.68
CA ASN A 125 -1.10 -5.24 -24.21
C ASN A 125 -1.54 -4.19 -23.17
N ALA A 126 -1.04 -4.26 -21.94
CA ALA A 126 -1.30 -3.23 -20.95
C ALA A 126 -0.79 -1.87 -21.46
N PRO A 127 -1.65 -0.83 -21.46
CA PRO A 127 -1.28 0.48 -21.99
C PRO A 127 -0.39 1.25 -21.02
N LYS A 128 0.43 2.17 -21.56
CA LYS A 128 1.14 3.18 -20.78
C LYS A 128 0.76 4.57 -21.28
N PHE A 129 0.31 5.43 -20.39
CA PHE A 129 -0.10 6.79 -20.73
C PHE A 129 0.93 7.80 -20.24
N ASP A 130 1.37 8.68 -21.14
CA ASP A 130 2.34 9.74 -20.85
C ASP A 130 1.60 10.93 -20.21
N SER A 131 1.97 11.32 -19.01
CA SER A 131 1.38 12.47 -18.31
C SER A 131 1.73 13.83 -18.94
N ARG A 132 2.60 13.87 -19.95
CA ARG A 132 2.89 15.06 -20.74
C ARG A 132 1.98 15.19 -21.97
N ASP A 133 1.30 14.10 -22.34
CA ASP A 133 0.34 14.12 -23.44
C ASP A 133 -0.93 14.85 -22.98
N PRO A 134 -1.39 15.90 -23.70
CA PRO A 134 -2.63 16.61 -23.38
C PRO A 134 -3.87 15.72 -23.28
N GLU A 135 -3.84 14.53 -23.86
CA GLU A 135 -4.93 13.55 -23.78
C GLU A 135 -4.88 12.65 -22.53
N SER A 136 -3.83 12.75 -21.70
CA SER A 136 -3.64 11.99 -20.45
C SER A 136 -2.90 12.76 -19.36
N ASP A 137 -2.88 14.09 -19.44
CA ASP A 137 -2.17 15.00 -18.53
C ASP A 137 -2.94 15.30 -17.24
N MET A 138 -4.18 14.83 -17.12
CA MET A 138 -5.05 14.99 -15.94
C MET A 138 -5.57 13.65 -15.44
N PRO A 139 -5.89 13.53 -14.12
CA PRO A 139 -6.43 12.28 -13.57
C PRO A 139 -7.68 11.78 -14.30
N GLU A 140 -8.64 12.66 -14.62
CA GLU A 140 -9.87 12.27 -15.32
C GLU A 140 -9.59 11.78 -16.75
N LYS A 141 -8.60 12.36 -17.42
CA LYS A 141 -8.20 11.93 -18.76
C LYS A 141 -7.49 10.58 -18.70
N LEU A 142 -6.64 10.36 -17.67
CA LEU A 142 -6.04 9.06 -17.41
C LEU A 142 -7.13 8.00 -17.21
N TRP A 143 -8.12 8.27 -16.36
CA TRP A 143 -9.22 7.33 -16.12
C TRP A 143 -10.10 7.13 -17.35
N ALA A 144 -10.32 8.17 -18.16
CA ALA A 144 -11.01 8.02 -19.43
C ALA A 144 -10.27 7.08 -20.41
N LYS A 145 -8.92 7.18 -20.46
CA LYS A 145 -8.07 6.26 -21.24
C LYS A 145 -8.08 4.82 -20.71
N LEU A 146 -8.28 4.63 -19.40
CA LEU A 146 -8.44 3.32 -18.77
C LEU A 146 -9.86 2.75 -18.95
N GLY A 147 -10.74 3.45 -19.68
CA GLY A 147 -12.13 3.02 -19.91
C GLY A 147 -12.24 1.57 -20.37
N GLY A 148 -13.13 0.80 -19.71
CA GLY A 148 -13.30 -0.64 -19.96
C GLY A 148 -12.30 -1.56 -19.23
N MET A 149 -11.40 -1.00 -18.40
CA MET A 149 -10.46 -1.77 -17.58
C MET A 149 -10.84 -1.79 -16.09
N GLU A 150 -12.08 -1.50 -15.75
CA GLU A 150 -12.60 -1.63 -14.39
C GLU A 150 -12.40 -3.07 -13.88
N GLY A 151 -11.88 -3.23 -12.64
CA GLY A 151 -11.49 -4.53 -12.08
C GLY A 151 -10.18 -5.11 -12.65
N ARG A 152 -9.53 -4.45 -13.61
CA ARG A 152 -8.31 -4.90 -14.29
C ARG A 152 -7.19 -3.86 -14.28
N ALA A 153 -7.49 -2.62 -13.89
CA ALA A 153 -6.52 -1.55 -13.65
C ALA A 153 -6.78 -0.87 -12.31
N LEU A 154 -5.73 -0.48 -11.60
CA LEU A 154 -5.76 0.32 -10.38
C LEU A 154 -4.89 1.55 -10.56
N THR A 155 -5.33 2.69 -10.04
CA THR A 155 -4.51 3.89 -9.91
C THR A 155 -4.39 4.25 -8.44
N ILE A 156 -3.17 4.20 -7.89
CA ILE A 156 -2.94 4.35 -6.45
C ILE A 156 -2.12 5.61 -6.20
N PRO A 157 -2.71 6.67 -5.65
CA PRO A 157 -2.00 7.88 -5.27
C PRO A 157 -1.05 7.59 -4.11
N HIS A 158 0.09 8.29 -4.09
CA HIS A 158 1.09 8.19 -3.04
C HIS A 158 1.63 9.56 -2.65
N HIS A 159 2.35 9.62 -1.49
CA HIS A 159 2.82 10.86 -0.84
C HIS A 159 1.86 12.03 -1.03
N SER A 160 0.58 11.78 -0.70
CA SER A 160 -0.53 12.69 -1.00
C SER A 160 -0.35 14.08 -0.35
N THR A 161 0.34 14.17 0.79
CA THR A 161 0.63 15.42 1.51
C THR A 161 1.91 16.12 1.08
N SER A 162 2.48 15.80 -0.08
CA SER A 162 3.68 16.47 -0.59
C SER A 162 3.39 17.90 -1.04
N ALA A 163 4.22 18.85 -0.61
CA ALA A 163 4.15 20.25 -1.08
C ALA A 163 4.42 20.42 -2.58
N ILE A 164 5.06 19.42 -3.21
CA ILE A 164 5.51 19.53 -4.60
C ILE A 164 4.57 18.78 -5.54
N ILE A 165 4.13 17.60 -5.13
CA ILE A 165 3.41 16.61 -5.96
C ILE A 165 2.23 15.98 -5.20
N GLY A 166 1.67 16.72 -4.25
CA GLY A 166 0.55 16.27 -3.42
C GLY A 166 -0.72 16.00 -4.22
N THR A 167 -1.61 15.23 -3.62
CA THR A 167 -2.85 14.82 -4.26
C THR A 167 -3.97 15.80 -3.97
N ARG A 168 -4.63 16.26 -5.03
CA ARG A 168 -5.91 16.98 -4.91
C ARG A 168 -7.05 15.97 -4.89
N TRP A 169 -7.76 15.91 -3.77
CA TRP A 169 -8.88 14.98 -3.56
C TRP A 169 -10.19 15.44 -4.22
N GLU A 170 -10.22 16.53 -4.98
CA GLU A 170 -11.32 16.80 -5.90
C GLU A 170 -11.35 15.86 -7.10
N TYR A 171 -10.21 15.25 -7.45
CA TYR A 171 -10.10 14.24 -8.48
C TYR A 171 -10.14 12.85 -7.86
N HIS A 172 -11.23 12.14 -8.07
CA HIS A 172 -11.41 10.78 -7.58
C HIS A 172 -12.34 9.99 -8.49
N ASP A 173 -11.90 8.80 -8.91
CA ASP A 173 -12.73 7.84 -9.63
C ASP A 173 -12.69 6.49 -8.93
N PRO A 174 -13.78 6.08 -8.23
CA PRO A 174 -13.81 4.84 -7.44
C PRO A 174 -13.71 3.57 -8.28
N ARG A 175 -13.85 3.66 -9.60
CA ARG A 175 -13.65 2.54 -10.52
C ARG A 175 -12.18 2.16 -10.65
N TYR A 176 -11.24 3.07 -10.37
CA TYR A 176 -9.80 2.84 -10.52
C TYR A 176 -9.01 3.20 -9.26
N GLN A 177 -9.42 4.23 -8.51
CA GLN A 177 -8.73 4.71 -7.33
C GLN A 177 -9.40 4.16 -6.07
N ARG A 178 -9.09 2.93 -5.73
CA ARG A 178 -9.66 2.19 -4.60
C ARG A 178 -8.73 2.11 -3.38
N LEU A 179 -7.47 2.48 -3.58
CA LEU A 179 -6.41 2.42 -2.57
C LEU A 179 -5.67 3.75 -2.52
N VAL A 180 -4.95 3.96 -1.43
CA VAL A 180 -3.93 4.99 -1.28
C VAL A 180 -2.70 4.39 -0.62
N GLU A 181 -1.51 4.78 -1.08
CA GLU A 181 -0.27 4.49 -0.39
C GLU A 181 -0.10 5.51 0.75
N ILE A 182 -0.35 5.04 1.98
CA ILE A 182 -0.32 5.90 3.17
C ILE A 182 1.11 6.22 3.62
N TYR A 183 2.07 5.35 3.28
CA TYR A 183 3.45 5.44 3.76
C TYR A 183 4.47 4.90 2.74
N SER A 184 5.63 5.57 2.68
CA SER A 184 6.83 5.12 1.95
C SER A 184 8.09 5.65 2.63
N ILE A 185 9.27 5.53 1.99
CA ILE A 185 10.50 6.15 2.50
C ILE A 185 10.39 7.68 2.65
N TRP A 186 9.43 8.32 1.98
CA TRP A 186 9.19 9.76 2.08
C TRP A 186 8.43 10.14 3.35
N GLY A 187 7.75 9.20 3.97
CA GLY A 187 7.01 9.40 5.22
C GLY A 187 5.54 9.05 5.11
N ASN A 188 4.81 9.45 6.13
CA ASN A 188 3.42 9.15 6.39
C ASN A 188 2.49 10.29 5.96
N SER A 189 1.45 9.97 5.23
CA SER A 189 0.40 10.91 4.78
C SER A 189 -0.96 10.69 5.48
N GLU A 190 -1.00 9.97 6.61
CA GLU A 190 -2.24 9.62 7.30
C GLU A 190 -3.08 10.82 7.68
N SER A 191 -2.52 11.70 8.53
CA SER A 191 -3.23 12.87 9.08
C SER A 191 -2.26 13.92 9.61
N GLU A 192 -2.76 15.11 9.94
CA GLU A 192 -1.98 16.12 10.63
C GLU A 192 -1.47 15.60 11.99
N GLY A 193 -0.19 15.82 12.27
CA GLY A 193 0.45 15.36 13.51
C GLY A 193 0.78 13.87 13.55
N CYS A 194 0.66 13.14 12.44
CA CYS A 194 1.05 11.73 12.38
C CYS A 194 2.56 11.55 12.65
N GLU A 195 2.91 10.36 13.11
CA GLU A 195 4.31 9.98 13.27
C GLU A 195 4.99 9.78 11.90
N ARG A 196 6.30 10.02 11.83
CA ARG A 196 7.09 9.94 10.60
C ARG A 196 6.50 10.78 9.46
N PRO A 197 6.22 12.08 9.68
CA PRO A 197 5.59 12.91 8.67
C PRO A 197 6.38 12.94 7.36
N LEU A 198 5.69 13.22 6.28
CA LEU A 198 6.30 13.32 4.95
C LEU A 198 7.39 14.40 4.94
N VAL A 199 8.45 14.17 4.18
CA VAL A 199 9.48 15.19 3.92
C VAL A 199 8.88 16.32 3.09
N ASN A 200 9.00 17.57 3.57
CA ASN A 200 8.38 18.74 2.96
C ASN A 200 6.86 18.58 2.80
N PRO A 201 6.12 18.42 3.90
CA PRO A 201 4.68 18.30 3.84
C PRO A 201 4.04 19.63 3.39
N ALA A 202 2.96 19.52 2.64
CA ALA A 202 2.04 20.61 2.38
C ALA A 202 0.89 20.58 3.40
N GLU A 203 -0.27 20.99 2.94
CA GLU A 203 -1.50 21.08 3.72
C GLU A 203 -2.07 19.68 4.07
N TYR A 204 -1.62 19.07 5.17
CA TYR A 204 -2.20 17.81 5.67
C TYR A 204 -3.72 17.86 5.80
N ARG A 205 -4.26 19.02 6.17
CA ARG A 205 -5.69 19.23 6.34
C ARG A 205 -6.50 18.89 5.08
N GLU A 206 -5.96 19.15 3.87
CA GLU A 206 -6.68 18.96 2.61
C GLU A 206 -6.20 17.74 1.82
N GLN A 207 -4.94 17.36 1.99
CA GLN A 207 -4.28 16.35 1.15
C GLN A 207 -4.02 15.02 1.86
N SER A 208 -4.26 14.95 3.18
CA SER A 208 -4.05 13.72 3.94
C SER A 208 -5.02 12.60 3.53
N VAL A 209 -4.67 11.37 3.89
CA VAL A 209 -5.55 10.22 3.74
C VAL A 209 -6.84 10.42 4.55
N ALA A 210 -6.72 10.97 5.77
CA ALA A 210 -7.89 11.33 6.59
C ALA A 210 -8.83 12.30 5.87
N ALA A 211 -8.30 13.30 5.16
CA ALA A 211 -9.10 14.24 4.39
C ALA A 211 -9.86 13.56 3.25
N ALA A 212 -9.26 12.56 2.59
CA ALA A 212 -9.94 11.77 1.56
C ALA A 212 -11.11 10.95 2.14
N LEU A 213 -10.87 10.30 3.30
CA LEU A 213 -11.93 9.53 3.98
C LEU A 213 -13.08 10.42 4.45
N GLU A 214 -12.79 11.64 4.96
CA GLU A 214 -13.81 12.62 5.35
C GLU A 214 -14.65 13.13 4.17
N LYS A 215 -14.11 13.11 2.94
CA LYS A 215 -14.88 13.36 1.71
C LYS A 215 -15.79 12.18 1.32
N GLY A 216 -15.76 11.08 2.06
CA GLY A 216 -16.53 9.86 1.79
C GLY A 216 -15.86 8.91 0.81
N TYR A 217 -14.58 9.12 0.47
CA TYR A 217 -13.88 8.20 -0.44
C TYR A 217 -13.53 6.90 0.29
N ARG A 218 -13.85 5.78 -0.33
CA ARG A 218 -13.64 4.44 0.24
C ARG A 218 -12.30 3.89 -0.23
N LEU A 219 -11.22 4.35 0.40
CA LEU A 219 -9.84 4.01 0.07
C LEU A 219 -9.25 3.02 1.09
N GLY A 220 -8.80 1.86 0.61
CA GLY A 220 -7.96 0.96 1.39
C GLY A 220 -6.51 1.46 1.46
N PHE A 221 -5.73 0.91 2.37
CA PHE A 221 -4.37 1.37 2.66
C PHE A 221 -3.33 0.35 2.23
N ILE A 222 -2.30 0.83 1.55
CA ILE A 222 -1.06 0.10 1.28
C ILE A 222 0.13 0.99 1.63
N ALA A 223 1.31 0.39 1.66
CA ALA A 223 2.59 1.10 1.64
C ALA A 223 3.50 0.49 0.58
N GLY A 224 4.48 1.25 0.18
CA GLY A 224 5.55 0.82 -0.72
C GLY A 224 6.89 1.36 -0.26
N SER A 225 7.99 0.96 -0.91
CA SER A 225 9.26 1.57 -0.57
C SER A 225 9.44 2.94 -1.22
N ASP A 226 9.00 3.11 -2.44
CA ASP A 226 9.40 4.21 -3.31
C ASP A 226 10.94 4.35 -3.36
N SER A 227 11.60 3.20 -3.28
CA SER A 227 13.06 3.11 -3.34
C SER A 227 13.56 3.52 -4.73
N HIS A 228 14.61 4.35 -4.77
CA HIS A 228 15.25 4.82 -6.00
C HIS A 228 16.54 4.05 -6.31
N THR A 229 16.65 2.82 -5.84
CA THR A 229 17.84 1.98 -6.00
C THR A 229 17.62 0.74 -6.86
N SER A 230 16.46 0.61 -7.52
CA SER A 230 16.04 -0.63 -8.22
C SER A 230 15.97 -1.86 -7.29
N GLN A 231 15.78 -1.64 -5.99
CA GLN A 231 15.81 -2.66 -4.95
C GLN A 231 14.53 -2.60 -4.12
N PRO A 232 13.45 -3.28 -4.55
CA PRO A 232 12.21 -3.37 -3.78
C PRO A 232 12.44 -3.90 -2.36
N GLY A 233 11.75 -3.33 -1.37
CA GLY A 233 11.92 -3.69 0.04
C GLY A 233 13.19 -3.13 0.69
N TYR A 234 14.06 -2.46 -0.09
CA TYR A 234 15.24 -1.79 0.44
C TYR A 234 14.98 -0.32 0.72
N SER A 235 15.47 0.14 1.86
CA SER A 235 15.41 1.55 2.24
C SER A 235 16.76 2.21 2.14
N ASN A 236 16.90 3.20 1.26
CA ASN A 236 18.12 3.99 1.17
C ASN A 236 18.13 5.11 2.22
N ARG A 237 18.32 4.73 3.49
CA ARG A 237 18.39 5.67 4.61
C ARG A 237 19.44 6.77 4.44
N LEU A 238 20.52 6.49 3.73
CA LEU A 238 21.66 7.40 3.64
C LEU A 238 21.37 8.63 2.75
N ARG A 239 20.38 8.57 1.89
CA ARG A 239 20.04 9.66 0.95
C ARG A 239 18.89 10.53 1.39
N LEU A 240 18.02 10.05 2.28
CA LEU A 240 16.87 10.82 2.77
C LEU A 240 17.17 11.44 4.12
N LYS A 241 16.79 12.70 4.29
CA LYS A 241 17.03 13.47 5.52
C LYS A 241 16.35 12.87 6.75
N ASN A 242 15.19 12.23 6.57
CA ASN A 242 14.40 11.63 7.64
C ASN A 242 14.84 10.21 8.02
N GLY A 243 15.53 9.49 7.13
CA GLY A 243 16.02 8.14 7.40
C GLY A 243 14.95 7.08 7.60
N TRP A 244 13.71 7.28 7.08
CA TRP A 244 12.65 6.29 7.17
C TRP A 244 12.95 5.05 6.33
N HIS A 245 12.43 3.90 6.76
CA HIS A 245 12.38 2.68 5.95
C HIS A 245 11.29 2.78 4.91
N GLY A 246 11.40 1.99 3.83
CA GLY A 246 10.30 1.73 2.93
C GLY A 246 9.20 0.88 3.59
N GLY A 247 7.98 1.02 3.11
CA GLY A 247 6.83 0.26 3.59
C GLY A 247 6.58 -1.00 2.78
N TYR A 248 5.64 -1.82 3.28
CA TYR A 248 5.09 -2.98 2.57
C TYR A 248 3.58 -2.86 2.41
N ALA A 249 3.10 -3.23 1.23
CA ALA A 249 1.72 -3.60 1.02
C ALA A 249 1.52 -5.06 1.47
N CYS A 250 0.57 -5.28 2.35
CA CYS A 250 0.25 -6.60 2.88
C CYS A 250 -1.15 -6.97 2.41
N VAL A 251 -1.34 -8.14 1.80
CA VAL A 251 -2.63 -8.54 1.24
C VAL A 251 -3.09 -9.89 1.79
N TRP A 252 -4.38 -9.99 2.08
CA TRP A 252 -5.05 -11.24 2.41
C TRP A 252 -5.68 -11.82 1.14
N ALA A 253 -4.90 -12.63 0.41
CA ALA A 253 -5.27 -13.20 -0.88
C ALA A 253 -5.77 -14.64 -0.76
N GLU A 254 -6.80 -15.00 -1.51
CA GLU A 254 -7.31 -16.38 -1.61
C GLU A 254 -6.35 -17.28 -2.37
N ARG A 255 -5.61 -16.71 -3.34
CA ARG A 255 -4.61 -17.42 -4.14
C ARG A 255 -3.32 -16.64 -4.17
N PHE A 256 -2.19 -17.33 -4.18
CA PHE A 256 -0.88 -16.73 -4.40
C PHE A 256 -0.57 -16.74 -5.90
N ASP A 257 -1.27 -15.93 -6.63
CA ASP A 257 -1.06 -15.62 -8.04
C ASP A 257 -1.43 -14.16 -8.31
N ARG A 258 -1.22 -13.68 -9.54
CA ARG A 258 -1.46 -12.28 -9.89
C ARG A 258 -2.93 -11.90 -9.72
N GLU A 259 -3.84 -12.76 -10.13
CA GLU A 259 -5.27 -12.49 -10.00
C GLU A 259 -5.70 -12.41 -8.52
N GLY A 260 -5.24 -13.35 -7.67
CA GLY A 260 -5.56 -13.35 -6.24
C GLY A 260 -5.02 -12.10 -5.53
N ILE A 261 -3.77 -11.68 -5.82
CA ILE A 261 -3.19 -10.45 -5.25
C ILE A 261 -3.93 -9.22 -5.77
N PHE A 262 -4.13 -9.11 -7.08
CA PHE A 262 -4.82 -7.96 -7.68
C PHE A 262 -6.25 -7.82 -7.14
N ARG A 263 -6.96 -8.94 -7.01
CA ARG A 263 -8.30 -8.97 -6.43
C ARG A 263 -8.32 -8.55 -4.97
N ALA A 264 -7.36 -9.01 -4.17
CA ALA A 264 -7.24 -8.59 -2.76
C ALA A 264 -7.01 -7.08 -2.65
N LEU A 265 -6.16 -6.50 -3.50
CA LEU A 265 -5.96 -5.05 -3.60
C LEU A 265 -7.25 -4.35 -4.05
N TRP A 266 -7.91 -4.85 -5.10
CA TRP A 266 -9.17 -4.29 -5.60
C TRP A 266 -10.27 -4.26 -4.54
N GLU A 267 -10.38 -5.32 -3.76
CA GLU A 267 -11.37 -5.45 -2.68
C GLU A 267 -10.89 -4.83 -1.36
N ARG A 268 -9.74 -4.17 -1.34
CA ARG A 268 -9.15 -3.51 -0.16
C ARG A 268 -8.85 -4.47 1.00
N ARG A 269 -8.76 -5.79 0.73
CA ARG A 269 -8.30 -6.78 1.71
C ARG A 269 -6.79 -6.69 1.88
N CYS A 270 -6.32 -5.53 2.31
CA CYS A 270 -4.92 -5.19 2.42
C CYS A 270 -4.70 -4.21 3.57
N TYR A 271 -3.44 -4.08 3.95
CA TYR A 271 -3.00 -3.13 4.96
C TYR A 271 -1.57 -2.67 4.68
N ALA A 272 -1.15 -1.60 5.34
CA ALA A 272 0.17 -1.01 5.20
C ALA A 272 1.05 -1.30 6.40
N THR A 273 2.38 -1.42 6.20
CA THR A 273 3.37 -1.39 7.29
C THR A 273 4.53 -0.45 6.95
N THR A 274 5.30 -0.08 7.95
CA THR A 274 6.51 0.75 7.81
C THR A 274 7.76 -0.07 7.44
N GLY A 275 7.60 -1.30 6.91
CA GLY A 275 8.68 -2.19 6.51
C GLY A 275 8.92 -3.35 7.47
N ALA A 276 8.32 -3.34 8.66
CA ALA A 276 8.25 -4.51 9.51
C ALA A 276 7.12 -5.45 9.05
N ARG A 277 7.37 -6.76 9.09
CA ARG A 277 6.39 -7.77 8.70
C ARG A 277 5.42 -8.07 9.84
N ILE A 278 4.69 -7.04 10.28
CA ILE A 278 3.63 -7.15 11.27
C ILE A 278 2.45 -7.89 10.63
N ILE A 279 1.94 -8.95 11.25
CA ILE A 279 0.70 -9.59 10.86
C ILE A 279 -0.45 -8.80 11.52
N LEU A 280 -1.44 -8.39 10.74
CA LEU A 280 -2.58 -7.63 11.23
C LEU A 280 -3.88 -8.17 10.65
N GLU A 281 -4.81 -8.50 11.53
CA GLU A 281 -6.20 -8.81 11.22
C GLU A 281 -7.12 -7.79 11.93
N PHE A 282 -8.10 -7.32 11.20
CA PHE A 282 -9.11 -6.42 11.72
C PHE A 282 -10.48 -6.81 11.18
N GLU A 283 -11.42 -7.00 12.08
CA GLU A 283 -12.81 -7.35 11.78
C GLU A 283 -13.77 -6.41 12.51
N LEU A 284 -14.90 -6.13 11.88
CA LEU A 284 -16.04 -5.43 12.45
C LEU A 284 -17.32 -6.17 12.09
N ALA A 285 -18.10 -6.56 13.08
CA ALA A 285 -19.33 -7.36 12.92
C ALA A 285 -19.11 -8.59 12.04
N GLY A 286 -17.96 -9.28 12.19
CA GLY A 286 -17.57 -10.46 11.42
C GLY A 286 -17.08 -10.19 10.00
N SER A 287 -17.01 -8.93 9.55
CA SER A 287 -16.50 -8.53 8.24
C SER A 287 -15.06 -8.04 8.36
N GLN A 288 -14.20 -8.46 7.43
CA GLN A 288 -12.78 -8.12 7.44
C GLN A 288 -12.49 -6.73 6.90
N MET A 289 -11.27 -6.21 7.17
CA MET A 289 -10.78 -4.94 6.63
C MET A 289 -11.03 -4.83 5.11
N GLY A 290 -11.40 -3.63 4.68
CA GLY A 290 -11.76 -3.32 3.29
C GLY A 290 -13.24 -3.50 2.97
N ALA A 291 -14.03 -4.11 3.86
CA ALA A 291 -15.44 -4.37 3.65
C ALA A 291 -16.30 -3.10 3.73
N GLU A 292 -17.42 -3.15 3.01
CA GLU A 292 -18.53 -2.20 3.08
C GLU A 292 -19.74 -3.00 3.58
N ILE A 293 -20.29 -2.61 4.73
CA ILE A 293 -21.41 -3.30 5.36
C ILE A 293 -22.52 -2.32 5.72
N SER A 294 -23.74 -2.83 5.88
CA SER A 294 -24.89 -2.05 6.36
C SER A 294 -25.33 -2.56 7.71
N LEU A 295 -25.57 -1.66 8.66
CA LEU A 295 -26.06 -1.98 9.98
C LEU A 295 -27.11 -0.96 10.44
N PRO A 296 -28.14 -1.38 11.20
CA PRO A 296 -29.04 -0.46 11.88
C PRO A 296 -28.26 0.53 12.77
N SER A 297 -28.77 1.75 12.92
CA SER A 297 -28.15 2.81 13.72
C SER A 297 -27.89 2.42 15.17
N ALA A 298 -28.79 1.60 15.75
CA ALA A 298 -28.68 1.11 17.14
C ALA A 298 -27.92 -0.23 17.26
N ALA A 299 -27.42 -0.79 16.16
CA ALA A 299 -26.68 -2.04 16.18
C ALA A 299 -25.32 -1.87 16.91
N GLU A 300 -25.04 -2.80 17.80
CA GLU A 300 -23.72 -2.92 18.38
C GLU A 300 -22.69 -3.32 17.33
N ARG A 301 -21.52 -2.72 17.40
CA ARG A 301 -20.43 -2.92 16.46
C ARG A 301 -19.25 -3.55 17.20
N GLU A 302 -19.20 -4.87 17.18
CA GLU A 302 -18.06 -5.59 17.74
C GLU A 302 -16.88 -5.50 16.79
N LEU A 303 -15.77 -4.97 17.29
CA LEU A 303 -14.48 -4.91 16.61
C LEU A 303 -13.53 -5.93 17.22
N VAL A 304 -12.84 -6.67 16.37
CA VAL A 304 -11.82 -7.64 16.77
C VAL A 304 -10.51 -7.29 16.06
N VAL A 305 -9.44 -7.18 16.82
CA VAL A 305 -8.10 -6.92 16.29
C VAL A 305 -7.17 -8.00 16.77
N ARG A 306 -6.39 -8.59 15.84
CA ARG A 306 -5.28 -9.48 16.15
C ARG A 306 -4.05 -8.97 15.46
N ALA A 307 -2.92 -8.95 16.16
CA ALA A 307 -1.65 -8.54 15.60
C ALA A 307 -0.50 -9.39 16.15
N GLU A 308 0.44 -9.72 15.26
CA GLU A 308 1.72 -10.35 15.62
C GLU A 308 2.85 -9.43 15.17
N GLY A 309 3.59 -8.92 16.13
CA GLY A 309 4.67 -7.97 15.89
C GLY A 309 6.02 -8.64 15.61
N THR A 310 6.91 -7.87 15.03
CA THR A 310 8.35 -8.20 14.97
C THR A 310 9.10 -7.72 16.21
N ALA A 311 8.44 -6.92 17.02
CA ALA A 311 8.85 -6.44 18.34
C ALA A 311 7.59 -6.25 19.21
N GLU A 312 7.78 -5.88 20.47
CA GLU A 312 6.67 -5.62 21.40
C GLU A 312 5.67 -4.61 20.81
N ILE A 313 4.38 -5.00 20.78
CA ILE A 313 3.26 -4.13 20.41
C ILE A 313 2.96 -3.24 21.61
N SER A 314 3.27 -1.96 21.51
CA SER A 314 3.06 -0.99 22.60
C SER A 314 1.64 -0.42 22.62
N GLU A 315 1.03 -0.29 21.45
CA GLU A 315 -0.28 0.36 21.30
C GLU A 315 -1.04 -0.16 20.09
N VAL A 316 -2.37 -0.33 20.25
CA VAL A 316 -3.31 -0.56 19.15
C VAL A 316 -4.45 0.43 19.27
N SER A 317 -4.53 1.35 18.31
CA SER A 317 -5.56 2.40 18.26
C SER A 317 -6.65 2.02 17.27
N VAL A 318 -7.91 2.08 17.68
CA VAL A 318 -9.07 2.05 16.80
C VAL A 318 -9.48 3.48 16.47
N LEU A 319 -9.48 3.81 15.17
CA LEU A 319 -9.92 5.10 14.69
C LEU A 319 -11.31 4.97 14.08
N LYS A 320 -12.21 5.87 14.46
CA LYS A 320 -13.57 6.02 13.92
C LYS A 320 -13.71 7.42 13.37
N ASN A 321 -14.06 7.52 12.10
CA ASN A 321 -14.25 8.82 11.43
C ASN A 321 -13.08 9.80 11.64
N GLY A 322 -11.85 9.29 11.50
CA GLY A 322 -10.61 10.07 11.63
C GLY A 322 -10.17 10.40 13.06
N SER A 323 -10.93 9.99 14.09
CA SER A 323 -10.62 10.24 15.49
C SER A 323 -10.37 8.95 16.27
N ALA A 324 -9.43 8.98 17.22
CA ALA A 324 -9.20 7.83 18.11
C ALA A 324 -10.45 7.55 18.95
N ALA A 325 -11.10 6.41 18.73
CA ALA A 325 -12.30 5.99 19.41
C ALA A 325 -11.99 5.03 20.56
N HIS A 326 -10.97 4.18 20.41
CA HIS A 326 -10.53 3.27 21.43
C HIS A 326 -9.03 3.04 21.38
N LEU A 327 -8.43 2.80 22.55
CA LEU A 327 -7.01 2.59 22.70
C LEU A 327 -6.75 1.35 23.57
N PHE A 328 -6.13 0.35 22.98
CA PHE A 328 -5.58 -0.78 23.71
C PHE A 328 -4.10 -0.53 24.05
N ARG A 329 -3.71 -0.88 25.27
CA ARG A 329 -2.30 -0.99 25.65
C ARG A 329 -1.82 -2.39 25.35
N GLY A 330 -0.73 -2.49 24.61
CA GLY A 330 -0.05 -3.75 24.37
C GLY A 330 0.86 -4.16 25.53
N GLY A 331 1.75 -5.08 25.32
CA GLY A 331 2.70 -5.57 26.31
C GLY A 331 3.41 -6.86 25.91
N GLY A 332 3.40 -7.21 24.63
CA GLY A 332 4.04 -8.39 24.08
C GLY A 332 4.11 -8.31 22.57
N GLU A 333 4.73 -9.31 21.94
CA GLU A 333 4.83 -9.40 20.46
C GLU A 333 3.49 -9.83 19.83
N SER A 334 2.59 -10.46 20.61
CA SER A 334 1.24 -10.88 20.20
C SER A 334 0.18 -10.04 20.88
N PHE A 335 -0.87 -9.70 20.17
CA PHE A 335 -2.00 -8.91 20.66
C PHE A 335 -3.32 -9.47 20.12
N GLU A 336 -4.31 -9.62 21.00
CA GLU A 336 -5.72 -9.78 20.64
C GLU A 336 -6.56 -8.84 21.49
N GLY A 337 -7.45 -8.07 20.85
CA GLY A 337 -8.35 -7.14 21.53
C GLY A 337 -9.73 -7.15 20.90
N ARG A 338 -10.74 -6.94 21.76
CA ARG A 338 -12.14 -6.77 21.36
C ARG A 338 -12.68 -5.48 21.96
N TRP A 339 -13.41 -4.75 21.15
CA TRP A 339 -14.09 -3.54 21.61
C TRP A 339 -15.48 -3.48 21.02
N LEU A 340 -16.44 -3.09 21.82
CA LEU A 340 -17.83 -2.91 21.44
C LEU A 340 -18.13 -1.42 21.33
N ASP A 341 -18.36 -0.94 20.11
CA ASP A 341 -18.86 0.42 19.88
C ASP A 341 -20.38 0.39 19.87
N GLY A 342 -20.98 1.04 20.85
CA GLY A 342 -22.39 0.90 21.18
C GLY A 342 -23.35 1.60 20.22
N ALA A 343 -22.88 2.47 19.31
CA ALA A 343 -23.80 3.21 18.45
C ALA A 343 -23.14 3.88 17.24
N SER A 344 -23.99 4.21 16.25
CA SER A 344 -23.65 5.11 15.15
C SER A 344 -23.24 6.49 15.65
N SER A 345 -22.36 7.18 14.92
CA SER A 345 -22.00 8.58 15.15
C SER A 345 -23.09 9.58 14.76
N GLY A 346 -24.19 9.12 14.15
CA GLY A 346 -25.22 9.96 13.55
C GLY A 346 -24.91 10.39 12.11
N ARG A 347 -23.84 9.85 11.51
CA ARG A 347 -23.53 10.00 10.08
C ARG A 347 -24.23 8.90 9.28
N ASP A 348 -24.43 9.12 8.00
CA ASP A 348 -24.96 8.10 7.07
C ASP A 348 -23.97 6.92 6.89
N THR A 349 -22.69 7.19 7.02
CA THR A 349 -21.61 6.20 6.97
C THR A 349 -20.59 6.47 8.05
N ASP A 350 -20.29 5.47 8.86
CA ASP A 350 -19.12 5.46 9.73
C ASP A 350 -18.01 4.62 9.09
N TYR A 351 -16.75 5.00 9.30
CA TYR A 351 -15.62 4.17 8.92
C TYR A 351 -14.68 3.92 10.10
N TYR A 352 -14.08 2.73 10.13
CA TYR A 352 -13.18 2.31 11.18
C TYR A 352 -11.92 1.72 10.59
N TYR A 353 -10.77 2.08 11.14
CA TYR A 353 -9.51 1.39 10.86
C TYR A 353 -8.66 1.28 12.12
N VAL A 354 -7.65 0.43 12.05
CA VAL A 354 -6.75 0.16 13.17
C VAL A 354 -5.34 0.61 12.81
N ARG A 355 -4.67 1.22 13.78
CA ARG A 355 -3.25 1.52 13.74
C ARG A 355 -2.55 0.77 14.87
N VAL A 356 -1.56 -0.06 14.50
CA VAL A 356 -0.68 -0.78 15.42
C VAL A 356 0.65 -0.05 15.50
N ARG A 357 1.19 0.07 16.70
CA ARG A 357 2.51 0.64 16.96
C ARG A 357 3.32 -0.32 17.82
N GLN A 358 4.55 -0.59 17.40
CA GLN A 358 5.54 -1.34 18.16
C GLN A 358 6.44 -0.43 19.01
N ALA A 359 7.12 -1.00 20.01
CA ALA A 359 8.06 -0.28 20.88
C ALA A 359 9.31 0.20 20.12
N ASP A 360 9.69 -0.46 19.03
CA ASP A 360 10.78 -0.04 18.12
C ASP A 360 10.35 1.09 17.15
N GLY A 361 9.08 1.52 17.23
CA GLY A 361 8.50 2.56 16.39
C GLY A 361 8.01 2.09 15.03
N GLU A 362 8.04 0.79 14.72
CA GLU A 362 7.41 0.26 13.51
C GLU A 362 5.89 0.22 13.66
N MET A 363 5.18 0.38 12.54
CA MET A 363 3.72 0.60 12.54
C MET A 363 3.03 -0.22 11.45
N ALA A 364 1.72 -0.43 11.65
CA ALA A 364 0.83 -0.96 10.62
C ALA A 364 -0.53 -0.24 10.66
N TRP A 365 -1.20 -0.14 9.50
CA TRP A 365 -2.53 0.47 9.33
C TRP A 365 -3.41 -0.47 8.53
N SER A 366 -4.52 -0.95 9.13
CA SER A 366 -5.52 -1.71 8.38
C SER A 366 -6.23 -0.85 7.35
N SER A 367 -6.69 -1.42 6.23
CA SER A 367 -7.73 -0.76 5.44
C SER A 367 -8.99 -0.54 6.27
N PRO A 368 -9.74 0.55 6.03
CA PRO A 368 -10.97 0.80 6.74
C PRO A 368 -12.07 -0.24 6.45
N ILE A 369 -13.01 -0.36 7.38
CA ILE A 369 -14.33 -0.98 7.19
C ILE A 369 -15.35 0.15 7.25
N TRP A 370 -16.22 0.24 6.24
CA TRP A 370 -17.29 1.22 6.17
C TRP A 370 -18.60 0.59 6.60
N VAL A 371 -19.34 1.31 7.46
CA VAL A 371 -20.64 0.91 7.98
C VAL A 371 -21.66 1.94 7.51
N ASP A 372 -22.43 1.59 6.49
CA ASP A 372 -23.57 2.37 6.07
C ASP A 372 -24.71 2.16 7.08
N VAL A 373 -25.32 3.27 7.54
CA VAL A 373 -26.33 3.26 8.61
C VAL A 373 -27.72 3.18 7.98
N GLU A 374 -28.48 2.13 8.35
CA GLU A 374 -29.86 1.91 7.93
C GLU A 374 -30.87 2.58 8.85
#